data_eac05726f3ced8bd1ffb220885106432
#
_entry.id   eac05726f3ced8bd1ffb220885106432
#
_cell.length_a   1.000
_cell.length_b   1.000
_cell.length_c   1.000
_cell.angle_alpha   90.00
_cell.angle_beta   90.00
_cell.angle_gamma   90.00
#
_symmetry.space_group_name_H-M   'P 1'
#
loop_
_entity.id
_entity.type
_entity.pdbx_description
1 polymer ?
#
loop_
_entity_poly.entity_id
_entity_poly.type
_entity_poly.pdbx_seq_one_letter_code
_entity_poly.pdbx_strand_id
1 'polypeptide(L)'
;MDIYLSKRTYPDVRDGEKVVVRIADWLPGSKSPVGELVERLGMAGNNDTEMHSILAEYELPYRFEPEIEEAAQAIDARVTTKEIAQRRDFRGVTTFTVDPADAKDFDDALSVRKIKDGVWEVGVHIADVTHYVRPHSVIDDEAVERGTSVYLVDRTVPMLPERLSNEL
;
A
#
# COMPACT_ATOMS: atom_id res chain seq x y z
N MET A 1 -20.58 -21.17 -9.96
CA MET A 1 -21.98 -20.65 -9.89
C MET A 1 -22.00 -19.38 -10.69
N ASP A 2 -22.99 -19.19 -11.57
CA ASP A 2 -23.06 -18.00 -12.42
C ASP A 2 -23.86 -16.91 -11.69
N ILE A 3 -23.42 -15.67 -11.79
CA ILE A 3 -24.13 -14.49 -11.28
C ILE A 3 -24.71 -13.75 -12.47
N TYR A 4 -26.02 -13.50 -12.45
CA TYR A 4 -26.68 -12.79 -13.54
C TYR A 4 -26.47 -11.28 -13.42
N LEU A 5 -25.90 -10.68 -14.45
CA LEU A 5 -25.76 -9.24 -14.60
C LEU A 5 -26.66 -8.76 -15.75
N SER A 6 -27.54 -7.79 -15.48
CA SER A 6 -28.51 -7.30 -16.47
C SER A 6 -27.83 -6.50 -17.60
N LYS A 7 -27.81 -7.02 -18.81
CA LYS A 7 -27.32 -6.31 -19.99
C LYS A 7 -28.10 -5.01 -20.30
N ARG A 8 -29.34 -4.90 -19.84
CA ARG A 8 -30.13 -3.67 -19.99
C ARG A 8 -29.65 -2.58 -19.06
N THR A 9 -29.21 -2.94 -17.87
CA THR A 9 -28.69 -2.01 -16.86
C THR A 9 -27.23 -1.65 -17.15
N TYR A 10 -26.45 -2.61 -17.67
CA TYR A 10 -25.02 -2.46 -17.95
C TYR A 10 -24.71 -2.80 -19.42
N PRO A 11 -25.18 -1.97 -20.38
CA PRO A 11 -25.07 -2.26 -21.82
C PRO A 11 -23.63 -2.27 -22.33
N ASP A 12 -22.73 -1.55 -21.65
CA ASP A 12 -21.33 -1.34 -22.05
C ASP A 12 -20.37 -2.44 -21.56
N VAL A 13 -20.83 -3.33 -20.67
CA VAL A 13 -20.02 -4.49 -20.23
C VAL A 13 -19.88 -5.48 -21.38
N ARG A 14 -18.65 -5.88 -21.69
CA ARG A 14 -18.31 -6.70 -22.83
C ARG A 14 -18.09 -8.16 -22.44
N ASP A 15 -18.29 -9.04 -23.39
CA ASP A 15 -17.92 -10.44 -23.24
C ASP A 15 -16.39 -10.59 -23.09
N GLY A 16 -15.96 -11.43 -22.13
CA GLY A 16 -14.55 -11.58 -21.75
C GLY A 16 -14.00 -10.48 -20.84
N GLU A 17 -14.83 -9.52 -20.42
CA GLU A 17 -14.44 -8.51 -19.44
C GLU A 17 -14.56 -9.05 -18.00
N LYS A 18 -13.52 -8.88 -17.19
CA LYS A 18 -13.56 -9.17 -15.76
C LYS A 18 -14.20 -8.02 -15.01
N VAL A 19 -15.08 -8.36 -14.09
CA VAL A 19 -15.85 -7.39 -13.30
C VAL A 19 -15.94 -7.85 -11.84
N VAL A 20 -16.04 -6.89 -10.93
CA VAL A 20 -16.44 -7.13 -9.55
C VAL A 20 -17.94 -6.91 -9.45
N VAL A 21 -18.65 -7.88 -8.89
CA VAL A 21 -20.09 -7.83 -8.71
C VAL A 21 -20.46 -8.13 -7.26
N ARG A 22 -21.42 -7.40 -6.73
CA ARG A 22 -22.05 -7.68 -5.46
C ARG A 22 -23.35 -8.44 -5.71
N ILE A 23 -23.63 -9.50 -4.95
CA ILE A 23 -24.91 -10.17 -5.00
C ILE A 23 -25.97 -9.23 -4.39
N ALA A 24 -26.89 -8.78 -5.24
CA ALA A 24 -27.95 -7.86 -4.85
C ALA A 24 -29.21 -8.59 -4.42
N ASP A 25 -29.55 -9.71 -5.10
CA ASP A 25 -30.73 -10.49 -4.79
C ASP A 25 -30.54 -11.97 -5.17
N TRP A 26 -31.14 -12.86 -4.39
CA TRP A 26 -31.16 -14.29 -4.68
C TRP A 26 -32.54 -14.87 -4.34
N LEU A 27 -33.40 -14.90 -5.34
CA LEU A 27 -34.76 -15.38 -5.17
C LEU A 27 -34.77 -16.88 -4.84
N PRO A 28 -35.62 -17.32 -3.90
CA PRO A 28 -35.79 -18.73 -3.60
C PRO A 28 -36.16 -19.54 -4.86
N GLY A 29 -35.41 -20.62 -5.13
CA GLY A 29 -35.57 -21.46 -6.30
C GLY A 29 -34.90 -20.98 -7.58
N SER A 30 -34.25 -19.80 -7.57
CA SER A 30 -33.36 -19.36 -8.66
C SER A 30 -32.05 -20.12 -8.66
N LYS A 31 -31.58 -20.53 -9.85
CA LYS A 31 -30.28 -21.19 -10.02
C LYS A 31 -29.10 -20.21 -9.92
N SER A 32 -29.36 -18.93 -10.18
CA SER A 32 -28.31 -17.90 -10.21
C SER A 32 -28.80 -16.66 -9.48
N PRO A 33 -27.97 -16.04 -8.65
CA PRO A 33 -28.26 -14.75 -8.04
C PRO A 33 -28.20 -13.61 -9.08
N VAL A 34 -28.81 -12.49 -8.74
CA VAL A 34 -28.70 -11.24 -9.48
C VAL A 34 -27.57 -10.39 -8.87
N GLY A 35 -26.64 -9.97 -9.70
CA GLY A 35 -25.54 -9.11 -9.31
C GLY A 35 -25.74 -7.65 -9.64
N GLU A 36 -25.10 -6.81 -8.87
CA GLU A 36 -24.89 -5.39 -9.15
C GLU A 36 -23.40 -5.16 -9.48
N LEU A 37 -23.14 -4.47 -10.58
CA LEU A 37 -21.78 -4.13 -11.00
C LEU A 37 -21.17 -3.16 -10.00
N VAL A 38 -20.05 -3.56 -9.40
CA VAL A 38 -19.26 -2.71 -8.49
C VAL A 38 -18.12 -2.04 -9.26
N GLU A 39 -17.35 -2.85 -10.02
CA GLU A 39 -16.19 -2.35 -10.72
C GLU A 39 -15.93 -3.14 -12.01
N ARG A 40 -15.33 -2.48 -13.00
CA ARG A 40 -14.84 -3.09 -14.24
C ARG A 40 -13.32 -3.15 -14.17
N LEU A 41 -12.76 -4.35 -14.22
CA LEU A 41 -11.33 -4.57 -14.10
C LEU A 41 -10.62 -4.53 -15.47
N GLY A 42 -11.33 -4.87 -16.55
CA GLY A 42 -10.81 -4.89 -17.90
C GLY A 42 -10.91 -6.26 -18.58
N MET A 43 -10.26 -6.40 -19.73
CA MET A 43 -10.31 -7.63 -20.53
C MET A 43 -9.45 -8.73 -19.91
N ALA A 44 -10.01 -9.93 -19.82
CA ALA A 44 -9.28 -11.12 -19.38
C ALA A 44 -8.02 -11.36 -20.25
N GLY A 45 -6.93 -11.80 -19.62
CA GLY A 45 -5.64 -12.01 -20.24
C GLY A 45 -4.74 -10.78 -20.32
N ASN A 46 -5.23 -9.61 -19.93
CA ASN A 46 -4.38 -8.44 -19.71
C ASN A 46 -3.74 -8.54 -18.33
N ASN A 47 -2.42 -8.34 -18.20
CA ASN A 47 -1.68 -8.50 -16.95
C ASN A 47 -2.26 -7.63 -15.82
N ASP A 48 -2.54 -6.36 -16.09
CA ASP A 48 -3.14 -5.46 -15.08
C ASP A 48 -4.50 -5.95 -14.61
N THR A 49 -5.35 -6.42 -15.55
CA THR A 49 -6.65 -6.97 -15.23
C THR A 49 -6.54 -8.23 -14.38
N GLU A 50 -5.60 -9.12 -14.68
CA GLU A 50 -5.36 -10.33 -13.89
C GLU A 50 -4.89 -10.00 -12.48
N MET A 51 -3.95 -9.06 -12.32
CA MET A 51 -3.48 -8.61 -11.01
C MET A 51 -4.61 -7.96 -10.19
N HIS A 52 -5.37 -7.04 -10.78
CA HIS A 52 -6.51 -6.43 -10.12
C HIS A 52 -7.59 -7.45 -9.74
N SER A 53 -7.79 -8.49 -10.55
CA SER A 53 -8.75 -9.54 -10.20
C SER A 53 -8.30 -10.37 -8.99
N ILE A 54 -7.00 -10.61 -8.85
CA ILE A 54 -6.45 -11.25 -7.65
C ILE A 54 -6.66 -10.36 -6.43
N LEU A 55 -6.35 -9.06 -6.53
CA LEU A 55 -6.56 -8.12 -5.44
C LEU A 55 -8.02 -8.07 -5.00
N ALA A 56 -8.94 -8.01 -5.97
CA ALA A 56 -10.38 -8.03 -5.71
C ALA A 56 -10.86 -9.36 -5.09
N GLU A 57 -10.33 -10.51 -5.52
CA GLU A 57 -10.67 -11.83 -4.97
C GLU A 57 -10.28 -11.97 -3.49
N TYR A 58 -9.16 -11.35 -3.12
CA TYR A 58 -8.67 -11.36 -1.73
C TYR A 58 -9.08 -10.11 -0.93
N GLU A 59 -9.97 -9.28 -1.48
CA GLU A 59 -10.46 -8.05 -0.85
C GLU A 59 -9.31 -7.09 -0.44
N LEU A 60 -8.21 -7.10 -1.20
CA LEU A 60 -7.06 -6.24 -0.93
C LEU A 60 -7.28 -4.84 -1.53
N PRO A 61 -7.20 -3.78 -0.71
CA PRO A 61 -7.36 -2.41 -1.15
C PRO A 61 -6.13 -1.96 -1.95
N TYR A 62 -6.25 -1.81 -3.25
CA TYR A 62 -5.16 -1.45 -4.15
C TYR A 62 -5.07 0.04 -4.52
N ARG A 63 -5.99 0.84 -4.01
CA ARG A 63 -6.01 2.30 -4.14
C ARG A 63 -6.24 2.94 -2.78
N PHE A 64 -5.73 4.13 -2.61
CA PHE A 64 -6.09 4.98 -1.49
C PHE A 64 -7.23 5.90 -1.90
N GLU A 65 -8.12 6.20 -0.96
CA GLU A 65 -9.13 7.21 -1.17
C GLU A 65 -8.48 8.60 -1.35
N PRO A 66 -9.08 9.51 -2.12
CA PRO A 66 -8.50 10.84 -2.37
C PRO A 66 -8.14 11.62 -1.10
N GLU A 67 -8.91 11.48 -0.03
CA GLU A 67 -8.64 12.10 1.26
C GLU A 67 -7.31 11.64 1.87
N ILE A 68 -6.99 10.35 1.74
CA ILE A 68 -5.75 9.75 2.25
C ILE A 68 -4.55 10.26 1.46
N GLU A 69 -4.68 10.29 0.12
CA GLU A 69 -3.64 10.82 -0.77
C GLU A 69 -3.38 12.31 -0.52
N GLU A 70 -4.43 13.12 -0.37
CA GLU A 70 -4.32 14.54 -0.07
C GLU A 70 -3.64 14.77 1.30
N ALA A 71 -4.01 13.98 2.31
CA ALA A 71 -3.39 14.04 3.62
C ALA A 71 -1.90 13.70 3.58
N ALA A 72 -1.51 12.67 2.81
CA ALA A 72 -0.12 12.30 2.61
C ALA A 72 0.67 13.39 1.88
N GLN A 73 0.11 13.99 0.82
CA GLN A 73 0.75 15.09 0.08
C GLN A 73 0.93 16.36 0.93
N ALA A 74 0.07 16.58 1.92
CA ALA A 74 0.16 17.73 2.83
C ALA A 74 1.30 17.61 3.86
N ILE A 75 1.93 16.45 4.00
CA ILE A 75 3.02 16.22 4.95
C ILE A 75 4.26 17.01 4.51
N ASP A 76 4.81 17.80 5.43
CA ASP A 76 6.07 18.52 5.20
C ASP A 76 7.27 17.58 5.34
N ALA A 77 7.97 17.34 4.23
CA ALA A 77 9.16 16.48 4.17
C ALA A 77 10.39 17.09 4.86
N ARG A 78 10.36 18.35 5.26
CA ARG A 78 11.53 19.04 5.78
C ARG A 78 11.86 18.61 7.20
N VAL A 79 13.06 18.09 7.39
CA VAL A 79 13.62 17.86 8.73
C VAL A 79 14.08 19.21 9.31
N THR A 80 13.36 19.72 10.31
CA THR A 80 13.64 21.03 10.90
C THR A 80 14.87 21.00 11.82
N THR A 81 15.49 22.17 12.04
CA THR A 81 16.59 22.31 12.99
C THR A 81 16.20 21.89 14.42
N LYS A 82 14.94 22.13 14.79
CA LYS A 82 14.39 21.69 16.07
C LYS A 82 14.34 20.17 16.18
N GLU A 83 13.93 19.49 15.11
CA GLU A 83 13.90 18.03 15.04
C GLU A 83 15.31 17.43 15.13
N ILE A 84 16.26 17.98 14.36
CA ILE A 84 17.66 17.57 14.41
C ILE A 84 18.24 17.69 15.83
N ALA A 85 17.93 18.77 16.52
CA ALA A 85 18.42 19.00 17.89
C ALA A 85 17.87 18.02 18.94
N GLN A 86 16.74 17.36 18.65
CA GLN A 86 16.12 16.37 19.53
C GLN A 86 16.60 14.94 19.27
N ARG A 87 17.32 14.71 18.16
CA ARG A 87 17.78 13.40 17.73
C ARG A 87 19.30 13.27 17.86
N ARG A 88 19.79 12.05 17.97
CA ARG A 88 21.21 11.77 17.90
C ARG A 88 21.68 11.85 16.44
N ASP A 89 22.67 12.68 16.19
CA ASP A 89 23.23 12.90 14.84
C ASP A 89 24.18 11.76 14.44
N PHE A 90 23.83 11.00 13.42
CA PHE A 90 24.64 9.93 12.84
C PHE A 90 25.24 10.28 11.48
N ARG A 91 25.09 11.53 10.99
CA ARG A 91 25.61 11.93 9.66
C ARG A 91 27.12 11.79 9.51
N GLY A 92 27.86 11.78 10.61
CA GLY A 92 29.32 11.55 10.64
C GLY A 92 29.73 10.10 10.92
N VAL A 93 28.81 9.18 11.02
CA VAL A 93 29.06 7.75 11.29
C VAL A 93 28.79 6.95 10.02
N THR A 94 29.64 5.97 9.71
CA THR A 94 29.38 5.06 8.59
C THR A 94 28.05 4.34 8.81
N THR A 95 27.11 4.64 7.93
CA THR A 95 25.74 4.09 7.96
C THR A 95 25.41 3.57 6.57
N PHE A 96 24.78 2.40 6.50
CA PHE A 96 24.46 1.73 5.24
C PHE A 96 23.19 0.88 5.38
N THR A 97 22.54 0.65 4.25
CA THR A 97 21.43 -0.29 4.10
C THR A 97 21.90 -1.53 3.34
N VAL A 98 21.15 -2.63 3.43
CA VAL A 98 21.43 -3.89 2.70
C VAL A 98 20.16 -4.32 2.00
N ASP A 99 19.87 -3.67 0.88
CA ASP A 99 18.65 -3.83 0.10
C ASP A 99 18.95 -4.27 -1.33
N PRO A 100 17.97 -4.82 -2.06
CA PRO A 100 18.07 -5.02 -3.50
C PRO A 100 18.38 -3.69 -4.22
N ALA A 101 19.07 -3.78 -5.36
CA ALA A 101 19.52 -2.60 -6.11
C ALA A 101 18.36 -1.71 -6.63
N ASP A 102 17.16 -2.26 -6.71
CA ASP A 102 15.93 -1.62 -7.15
C ASP A 102 14.96 -1.28 -6.02
N ALA A 103 15.38 -1.47 -4.76
CA ALA A 103 14.60 -1.07 -3.59
C ALA A 103 14.36 0.44 -3.59
N LYS A 104 13.15 0.84 -3.17
CA LYS A 104 12.73 2.24 -3.05
C LYS A 104 12.33 2.62 -1.62
N ASP A 105 12.02 1.61 -0.81
CA ASP A 105 11.57 1.69 0.57
C ASP A 105 12.70 1.26 1.49
N PHE A 106 13.47 2.22 2.00
CA PHE A 106 14.57 1.96 2.92
C PHE A 106 14.09 2.08 4.37
N ASP A 107 13.55 0.99 4.91
CA ASP A 107 12.96 0.98 6.25
C ASP A 107 14.02 0.87 7.36
N ASP A 108 15.17 0.25 7.09
CA ASP A 108 16.21 0.02 8.08
C ASP A 108 17.61 0.32 7.57
N ALA A 109 18.47 0.68 8.50
CA ALA A 109 19.88 0.90 8.24
C ALA A 109 20.73 0.42 9.42
N LEU A 110 21.98 0.10 9.12
CA LEU A 110 22.99 -0.26 10.10
C LEU A 110 24.07 0.82 10.17
N SER A 111 24.55 1.11 11.38
CA SER A 111 25.75 1.89 11.54
C SER A 111 26.81 1.14 12.34
N VAL A 112 28.08 1.42 12.05
CA VAL A 112 29.19 0.81 12.77
C VAL A 112 30.29 1.82 13.02
N ARG A 113 30.82 1.84 14.26
CA ARG A 113 32.02 2.59 14.60
C ARG A 113 32.85 1.86 15.66
N LYS A 114 34.15 1.98 15.54
CA LYS A 114 35.06 1.49 16.56
C LYS A 114 35.12 2.49 17.71
N ILE A 115 34.85 2.05 18.93
CA ILE A 115 34.93 2.89 20.14
C ILE A 115 36.35 2.83 20.71
N LYS A 116 36.92 1.63 20.83
CA LYS A 116 38.31 1.36 21.24
C LYS A 116 38.71 -0.02 20.74
N ASP A 117 39.93 -0.42 21.01
CA ASP A 117 40.40 -1.73 20.57
C ASP A 117 39.52 -2.86 21.14
N GLY A 118 39.00 -3.69 20.23
CA GLY A 118 38.09 -4.80 20.52
C GLY A 118 36.67 -4.38 20.86
N VAL A 119 36.31 -3.08 20.86
CA VAL A 119 34.94 -2.61 21.17
C VAL A 119 34.38 -1.82 20.00
N TRP A 120 33.24 -2.29 19.53
CA TRP A 120 32.47 -1.69 18.45
C TRP A 120 31.09 -1.25 18.94
N GLU A 121 30.62 -0.11 18.46
CA GLU A 121 29.22 0.29 18.54
C GLU A 121 28.55 -0.09 17.23
N VAL A 122 27.48 -0.84 17.30
CA VAL A 122 26.61 -1.14 16.16
C VAL A 122 25.26 -0.51 16.43
N GLY A 123 24.79 0.30 15.50
CA GLY A 123 23.45 0.88 15.55
C GLY A 123 22.53 0.17 14.57
N VAL A 124 21.28 -0.06 14.99
CA VAL A 124 20.18 -0.45 14.12
C VAL A 124 19.22 0.72 14.09
N HIS A 125 18.94 1.22 12.91
CA HIS A 125 18.14 2.41 12.68
C HIS A 125 16.90 2.00 11.91
N ILE A 126 15.72 2.36 12.40
CA ILE A 126 14.44 2.08 11.76
C ILE A 126 13.78 3.40 11.40
N ALA A 127 13.16 3.48 10.22
CA ALA A 127 12.41 4.65 9.79
C ALA A 127 11.37 5.07 10.84
N ASP A 128 11.40 6.34 11.24
CA ASP A 128 10.48 6.86 12.25
C ASP A 128 9.16 7.31 11.61
N VAL A 129 8.38 6.32 11.17
CA VAL A 129 7.07 6.55 10.55
C VAL A 129 6.15 7.38 11.44
N THR A 130 6.25 7.22 12.77
CA THR A 130 5.41 7.95 13.74
C THR A 130 5.71 9.44 13.81
N HIS A 131 6.84 9.89 13.25
CA HIS A 131 7.13 11.30 13.06
C HIS A 131 6.11 11.96 12.11
N TYR A 132 5.72 11.25 11.08
CA TYR A 132 4.81 11.73 10.03
C TYR A 132 3.37 11.28 10.26
N VAL A 133 3.15 9.99 10.55
CA VAL A 133 1.83 9.41 10.77
C VAL A 133 1.44 9.53 12.24
N ARG A 134 0.49 10.40 12.52
CA ARG A 134 0.01 10.63 13.88
C ARG A 134 -1.09 9.66 14.24
N PRO A 135 -1.15 9.17 15.49
CA PRO A 135 -2.23 8.31 15.95
C PRO A 135 -3.61 8.93 15.68
N HIS A 136 -4.52 8.12 15.19
CA HIS A 136 -5.91 8.51 14.85
C HIS A 136 -6.01 9.57 13.74
N SER A 137 -4.99 9.71 12.91
CA SER A 137 -5.11 10.43 11.64
C SER A 137 -5.74 9.54 10.58
N VAL A 138 -6.29 10.13 9.52
CA VAL A 138 -6.87 9.37 8.40
C VAL A 138 -5.87 8.38 7.78
N ILE A 139 -4.57 8.72 7.79
CA ILE A 139 -3.49 7.83 7.30
C ILE A 139 -3.26 6.67 8.29
N ASP A 140 -3.29 6.93 9.60
CA ASP A 140 -3.12 5.90 10.63
C ASP A 140 -4.29 4.90 10.59
N ASP A 141 -5.51 5.41 10.51
CA ASP A 141 -6.72 4.57 10.44
C ASP A 141 -6.69 3.69 9.18
N GLU A 142 -6.30 4.23 8.02
CA GLU A 142 -6.11 3.46 6.78
C GLU A 142 -5.00 2.40 6.91
N ALA A 143 -3.87 2.76 7.52
CA ALA A 143 -2.76 1.84 7.76
C ALA A 143 -3.15 0.68 8.68
N VAL A 144 -3.96 0.94 9.71
CA VAL A 144 -4.52 -0.09 10.60
C VAL A 144 -5.45 -1.04 9.83
N GLU A 145 -6.29 -0.51 8.94
CA GLU A 145 -7.19 -1.32 8.12
C GLU A 145 -6.41 -2.21 7.14
N ARG A 146 -5.39 -1.68 6.47
CA ARG A 146 -4.54 -2.45 5.56
C ARG A 146 -3.68 -3.48 6.29
N GLY A 147 -3.16 -3.14 7.43
CA GLY A 147 -2.38 -3.99 8.33
C GLY A 147 -0.96 -4.32 7.85
N THR A 148 -0.70 -4.35 6.54
CA THR A 148 0.60 -4.66 5.95
C THR A 148 0.67 -4.20 4.49
N SER A 149 1.87 -4.09 3.94
CA SER A 149 2.09 -4.04 2.50
C SER A 149 2.02 -5.44 1.90
N VAL A 150 1.46 -5.56 0.70
CA VAL A 150 1.36 -6.83 -0.03
C VAL A 150 2.21 -6.77 -1.29
N TYR A 151 3.16 -7.68 -1.41
CA TYR A 151 4.08 -7.74 -2.54
C TYR A 151 3.60 -8.77 -3.55
N LEU A 152 3.25 -8.32 -4.74
CA LEU A 152 2.93 -9.16 -5.89
C LEU A 152 4.18 -9.29 -6.79
N VAL A 153 4.09 -10.13 -7.81
CA VAL A 153 5.23 -10.42 -8.70
C VAL A 153 5.76 -9.17 -9.41
N ASP A 154 4.87 -8.25 -9.76
CA ASP A 154 5.18 -7.06 -10.59
C ASP A 154 4.88 -5.72 -9.92
N ARG A 155 4.28 -5.73 -8.73
CA ARG A 155 3.88 -4.52 -8.01
C ARG A 155 3.73 -4.75 -6.53
N THR A 156 3.74 -3.66 -5.78
CA THR A 156 3.42 -3.63 -4.35
C THR A 156 2.08 -2.92 -4.13
N VAL A 157 1.25 -3.47 -3.24
CA VAL A 157 0.11 -2.77 -2.65
C VAL A 157 0.56 -2.27 -1.29
N PRO A 158 0.93 -0.99 -1.16
CA PRO A 158 1.58 -0.51 0.06
C PRO A 158 0.58 -0.28 1.19
N MET A 159 1.04 -0.45 2.43
CA MET A 159 0.27 -0.12 3.63
C MET A 159 0.06 1.38 3.79
N LEU A 160 1.04 2.18 3.39
CA LEU A 160 1.02 3.64 3.43
C LEU A 160 1.06 4.23 2.01
N PRO A 161 0.50 5.43 1.77
CA PRO A 161 0.64 6.12 0.50
C PRO A 161 2.09 6.22 0.03
N GLU A 162 2.30 6.17 -1.28
CA GLU A 162 3.63 6.16 -1.91
C GLU A 162 4.52 7.33 -1.46
N ARG A 163 3.91 8.47 -1.18
CA ARG A 163 4.55 9.64 -0.60
C ARG A 163 5.31 9.32 0.69
N LEU A 164 4.76 8.47 1.55
CA LEU A 164 5.38 8.07 2.82
C LEU A 164 6.32 6.86 2.66
N SER A 165 5.98 5.94 1.76
CA SER A 165 6.77 4.71 1.59
C SER A 165 8.05 4.93 0.79
N ASN A 166 8.07 5.90 -0.16
CA ASN A 166 9.16 6.01 -1.14
C ASN A 166 9.83 7.39 -1.18
N GLU A 167 9.23 8.44 -0.59
CA GLU A 167 9.70 9.83 -0.77
C GLU A 167 10.09 10.55 0.53
N LEU A 168 9.66 10.07 1.70
CA LEU A 168 9.91 10.72 3.01
C LEU A 168 10.88 9.96 3.92
#